data_a9e7fb9edf27531c7635754b65688803
#
_entry.id   a9e7fb9edf27531c7635754b65688803
#
_cell.length_a   1.000
_cell.length_b   1.000
_cell.length_c   1.000
_cell.angle_alpha   90.00
_cell.angle_beta   90.00
_cell.angle_gamma   90.00
#
_symmetry.space_group_name_H-M   'P 1'
#
loop_
_entity.id
_entity.type
_entity.pdbx_description
1 polymer ?
#
loop_
_entity_poly.entity_id
_entity_poly.type
_entity_poly.pdbx_seq_one_letter_code
_entity_poly.pdbx_strand_id
1 'polypeptide(L)'
;MKRSDPKSHCPINFSLESFGDNWSLLIIRDIIYFGKNTYGEFMESDERISSNILASRLAQLELKGILDKKPHATDKRKEVYFLSDKGLDLIPLLLELADWGAQHDAETDAPQNWISAVKADRESMIRLIRDTVQGGGSVFSGPNSVVSKLGITIKRERL
;
A
#
# COMPACT_ATOMS: atom_id res chain seq x y z
N MET A 1 -19.77 9.12 -20.59
CA MET A 1 -18.53 9.90 -20.79
C MET A 1 -17.93 10.22 -19.43
N LYS A 2 -16.71 9.74 -19.10
CA LYS A 2 -16.06 10.14 -17.85
C LYS A 2 -15.68 11.62 -17.97
N ARG A 3 -16.06 12.40 -16.97
CA ARG A 3 -15.74 13.83 -16.87
C ARG A 3 -14.22 14.01 -16.88
N SER A 4 -13.68 14.87 -17.75
CA SER A 4 -12.25 15.16 -17.84
C SER A 4 -11.77 16.12 -16.75
N ASP A 5 -12.68 16.96 -16.24
CA ASP A 5 -12.34 17.99 -15.28
C ASP A 5 -12.67 17.56 -13.85
N PRO A 6 -11.82 17.94 -12.86
CA PRO A 6 -12.08 17.65 -11.46
C PRO A 6 -13.37 18.34 -11.00
N LYS A 7 -14.11 17.71 -10.07
CA LYS A 7 -15.33 18.28 -9.49
C LYS A 7 -15.05 19.59 -8.75
N SER A 8 -13.87 19.70 -8.15
CA SER A 8 -13.38 20.90 -7.50
C SER A 8 -11.85 20.85 -7.32
N HIS A 9 -11.24 21.98 -7.00
CA HIS A 9 -9.81 22.06 -6.63
C HIS A 9 -9.56 21.82 -5.12
N CYS A 10 -10.56 21.33 -4.38
CA CYS A 10 -10.36 20.87 -3.00
C CYS A 10 -9.34 19.72 -2.97
N PRO A 11 -8.27 19.79 -2.15
CA PRO A 11 -7.25 18.74 -2.09
C PRO A 11 -7.81 17.40 -1.65
N ILE A 12 -8.82 17.38 -0.78
CA ILE A 12 -9.50 16.14 -0.38
C ILE A 12 -10.25 15.54 -1.57
N ASN A 13 -10.99 16.36 -2.35
CA ASN A 13 -11.68 15.87 -3.54
C ASN A 13 -10.70 15.31 -4.57
N PHE A 14 -9.58 15.99 -4.81
CA PHE A 14 -8.54 15.50 -5.71
C PHE A 14 -7.99 14.13 -5.27
N SER A 15 -7.75 13.95 -3.97
CA SER A 15 -7.29 12.69 -3.41
C SER A 15 -8.33 11.57 -3.59
N LEU A 16 -9.60 11.85 -3.29
CA LEU A 16 -10.68 10.88 -3.47
C LEU A 16 -10.89 10.51 -4.95
N GLU A 17 -10.73 11.46 -5.87
CA GLU A 17 -10.78 11.16 -7.31
C GLU A 17 -9.57 10.35 -7.80
N SER A 18 -8.47 10.38 -7.06
CA SER A 18 -7.24 9.66 -7.41
C SER A 18 -7.22 8.23 -6.88
N PHE A 19 -7.63 8.02 -5.64
CA PHE A 19 -7.54 6.72 -4.96
C PHE A 19 -8.68 6.46 -3.93
N GLY A 20 -9.76 7.24 -3.96
CA GLY A 20 -10.83 7.18 -2.95
C GLY A 20 -11.83 6.03 -3.12
N ASP A 21 -11.56 5.07 -3.96
CA ASP A 21 -12.35 3.85 -4.07
C ASP A 21 -11.89 2.79 -3.04
N ASN A 22 -12.70 1.75 -2.85
CA ASN A 22 -12.45 0.73 -1.83
C ASN A 22 -11.21 -0.15 -2.10
N TRP A 23 -10.63 -0.12 -3.31
CA TRP A 23 -9.61 -1.06 -3.74
C TRP A 23 -8.23 -0.44 -3.93
N SER A 24 -8.17 0.82 -4.35
CA SER A 24 -6.90 1.47 -4.69
C SER A 24 -5.93 1.52 -3.50
N LEU A 25 -6.41 1.92 -2.32
CA LEU A 25 -5.58 1.95 -1.11
C LEU A 25 -5.21 0.56 -0.60
N LEU A 26 -6.05 -0.47 -0.83
CA LEU A 26 -5.72 -1.85 -0.48
C LEU A 26 -4.59 -2.41 -1.36
N ILE A 27 -4.58 -2.09 -2.66
CA ILE A 27 -3.46 -2.45 -3.55
C ILE A 27 -2.16 -1.77 -3.09
N ILE A 28 -2.22 -0.48 -2.77
CA ILE A 28 -1.06 0.26 -2.27
C ILE A 28 -0.58 -0.30 -0.92
N ARG A 29 -1.51 -0.66 -0.02
CA ARG A 29 -1.22 -1.37 1.23
C ARG A 29 -0.45 -2.66 0.96
N ASP A 30 -0.91 -3.47 0.03
CA ASP A 30 -0.31 -4.77 -0.29
C ASP A 30 1.15 -4.63 -0.77
N ILE A 31 1.45 -3.58 -1.53
CA ILE A 31 2.82 -3.26 -1.91
C ILE A 31 3.65 -2.85 -0.67
N ILE A 32 3.16 -1.89 0.12
CA ILE A 32 3.91 -1.32 1.24
C ILE A 32 4.09 -2.32 2.37
N TYR A 33 3.00 -2.97 2.81
CA TYR A 33 3.04 -3.83 3.99
C TYR A 33 3.49 -5.24 3.70
N PHE A 34 3.10 -5.81 2.56
CA PHE A 34 3.31 -7.23 2.27
C PHE A 34 4.27 -7.50 1.11
N GLY A 35 4.72 -6.46 0.40
CA GLY A 35 5.67 -6.61 -0.70
C GLY A 35 5.08 -7.28 -1.95
N LYS A 36 3.76 -7.35 -2.06
CA LYS A 36 3.10 -7.87 -3.26
C LYS A 36 3.35 -6.91 -4.42
N ASN A 37 3.67 -7.44 -5.58
CA ASN A 37 4.02 -6.62 -6.72
C ASN A 37 3.60 -7.20 -8.08
N THR A 38 2.99 -8.36 -8.11
CA THR A 38 2.45 -8.96 -9.34
C THR A 38 0.92 -9.06 -9.28
N TYR A 39 0.31 -9.12 -10.47
CA TYR A 39 -1.14 -9.28 -10.59
C TYR A 39 -1.65 -10.50 -9.80
N GLY A 40 -0.95 -11.64 -9.91
CA GLY A 40 -1.32 -12.87 -9.20
C GLY A 40 -1.30 -12.70 -7.68
N GLU A 41 -0.27 -12.05 -7.14
CA GLU A 41 -0.17 -11.80 -5.69
C GLU A 41 -1.28 -10.88 -5.18
N PHE A 42 -1.69 -9.85 -5.94
CA PHE A 42 -2.82 -9.01 -5.56
C PHE A 42 -4.15 -9.78 -5.55
N MET A 43 -4.33 -10.76 -6.44
CA MET A 43 -5.52 -11.62 -6.45
C MET A 43 -5.64 -12.52 -5.20
N GLU A 44 -4.53 -12.78 -4.50
CA GLU A 44 -4.47 -13.59 -3.27
C GLU A 44 -4.75 -12.77 -1.99
N SER A 45 -5.17 -11.51 -2.12
CA SER A 45 -5.50 -10.67 -0.96
C SER A 45 -6.81 -11.13 -0.31
N ASP A 46 -6.86 -11.04 1.02
CA ASP A 46 -7.98 -11.56 1.83
C ASP A 46 -9.33 -10.95 1.46
N GLU A 47 -9.34 -9.70 1.01
CA GLU A 47 -10.54 -8.98 0.56
C GLU A 47 -11.10 -9.48 -0.77
N ARG A 48 -10.38 -10.38 -1.47
CA ARG A 48 -10.84 -11.08 -2.69
C ARG A 48 -11.32 -10.14 -3.80
N ILE A 49 -10.45 -9.24 -4.22
CA ILE A 49 -10.72 -8.36 -5.36
C ILE A 49 -11.00 -9.18 -6.62
N SER A 50 -12.02 -8.80 -7.38
CA SER A 50 -12.28 -9.46 -8.67
C SER A 50 -11.25 -9.05 -9.72
N SER A 51 -10.96 -9.96 -10.67
CA SER A 51 -9.95 -9.74 -11.72
C SER A 51 -10.22 -8.47 -12.55
N ASN A 52 -11.46 -8.20 -12.89
CA ASN A 52 -11.83 -7.00 -13.68
C ASN A 52 -11.61 -5.71 -12.88
N ILE A 53 -11.94 -5.73 -11.59
CA ILE A 53 -11.72 -4.57 -10.73
C ILE A 53 -10.22 -4.34 -10.54
N LEU A 54 -9.45 -5.40 -10.25
CA LEU A 54 -8.00 -5.30 -10.08
C LEU A 54 -7.33 -4.70 -11.34
N ALA A 55 -7.63 -5.25 -12.52
CA ALA A 55 -7.08 -4.74 -13.78
C ALA A 55 -7.42 -3.25 -13.99
N SER A 56 -8.68 -2.88 -13.73
CA SER A 56 -9.14 -1.49 -13.83
C SER A 56 -8.42 -0.57 -12.85
N ARG A 57 -8.20 -1.01 -11.60
CA ARG A 57 -7.54 -0.18 -10.57
C ARG A 57 -6.04 -0.03 -10.81
N LEU A 58 -5.36 -1.10 -11.21
CA LEU A 58 -3.94 -1.03 -11.58
C LEU A 58 -3.72 -0.04 -12.74
N ALA A 59 -4.53 -0.13 -13.80
CA ALA A 59 -4.45 0.80 -14.93
C ALA A 59 -4.75 2.25 -14.51
N GLN A 60 -5.71 2.46 -13.60
CA GLN A 60 -6.04 3.80 -13.11
C GLN A 60 -4.94 4.40 -12.23
N LEU A 61 -4.36 3.61 -11.33
CA LEU A 61 -3.25 4.05 -10.48
C LEU A 61 -2.00 4.37 -11.31
N GLU A 62 -1.72 3.59 -12.37
CA GLU A 62 -0.67 3.87 -13.34
C GLU A 62 -0.93 5.18 -14.10
N LEU A 63 -2.16 5.36 -14.62
CA LEU A 63 -2.56 6.61 -15.31
C LEU A 63 -2.45 7.85 -14.42
N LYS A 64 -2.69 7.70 -13.11
CA LYS A 64 -2.56 8.78 -12.13
C LYS A 64 -1.11 9.01 -11.67
N GLY A 65 -0.15 8.22 -12.17
CA GLY A 65 1.26 8.29 -11.82
C GLY A 65 1.55 7.87 -10.37
N ILE A 66 0.70 7.06 -9.76
CA ILE A 66 0.88 6.49 -8.41
C ILE A 66 1.68 5.19 -8.48
N LEU A 67 1.41 4.37 -9.49
CA LEU A 67 2.14 3.14 -9.79
C LEU A 67 2.93 3.29 -11.08
N ASP A 68 4.08 2.65 -11.10
CA ASP A 68 4.84 2.31 -12.29
C ASP A 68 4.89 0.79 -12.44
N LYS A 69 5.25 0.30 -13.64
CA LYS A 69 5.42 -1.12 -13.89
C LYS A 69 6.62 -1.41 -14.78
N LYS A 70 7.12 -2.62 -14.68
CA LYS A 70 8.20 -3.14 -15.52
C LYS A 70 7.98 -4.63 -15.77
N PRO A 71 8.56 -5.20 -16.85
CA PRO A 71 8.53 -6.64 -17.07
C PRO A 71 9.15 -7.39 -15.89
N HIS A 72 8.57 -8.53 -15.53
CA HIS A 72 9.14 -9.42 -14.53
C HIS A 72 10.49 -9.98 -15.01
N ALA A 73 11.45 -10.12 -14.10
CA ALA A 73 12.84 -10.47 -14.44
C ALA A 73 12.98 -11.83 -15.18
N THR A 74 12.19 -12.82 -14.82
CA THR A 74 12.25 -14.20 -15.33
C THR A 74 11.07 -14.60 -16.21
N ASP A 75 9.93 -13.94 -16.10
CA ASP A 75 8.74 -14.21 -16.91
C ASP A 75 8.22 -12.92 -17.53
N LYS A 76 8.67 -12.61 -18.73
CA LYS A 76 8.34 -11.36 -19.45
C LYS A 76 6.83 -11.22 -19.79
N ARG A 77 6.03 -12.24 -19.56
CA ARG A 77 4.56 -12.18 -19.71
C ARG A 77 3.90 -11.55 -18.49
N LYS A 78 4.64 -11.41 -17.39
CA LYS A 78 4.17 -10.79 -16.14
C LYS A 78 4.74 -9.38 -15.99
N GLU A 79 3.95 -8.52 -15.38
CA GLU A 79 4.35 -7.18 -14.98
C GLU A 79 4.62 -7.16 -13.46
N VAL A 80 5.61 -6.37 -13.08
CA VAL A 80 5.91 -6.04 -11.68
C VAL A 80 5.52 -4.59 -11.47
N TYR A 81 4.64 -4.35 -10.52
CA TYR A 81 4.17 -3.02 -10.13
C TYR A 81 4.95 -2.51 -8.93
N PHE A 82 5.24 -1.23 -8.92
CA PHE A 82 5.92 -0.56 -7.80
C PHE A 82 5.43 0.88 -7.67
N LEU A 83 5.58 1.45 -6.49
CA LEU A 83 5.16 2.81 -6.22
C LEU A 83 6.15 3.82 -6.83
N SER A 84 5.60 4.82 -7.53
CA SER A 84 6.33 6.03 -7.88
C SER A 84 6.61 6.88 -6.64
N ASP A 85 7.38 7.95 -6.75
CA ASP A 85 7.54 8.92 -5.64
C ASP A 85 6.20 9.46 -5.16
N LYS A 86 5.29 9.76 -6.07
CA LYS A 86 3.92 10.18 -5.76
C LYS A 86 3.13 9.09 -5.01
N GLY A 87 3.34 7.82 -5.35
CA GLY A 87 2.74 6.70 -4.63
C GLY A 87 3.33 6.52 -3.24
N LEU A 88 4.64 6.67 -3.08
CA LEU A 88 5.33 6.63 -1.79
C LEU A 88 4.89 7.75 -0.84
N ASP A 89 4.44 8.89 -1.37
CA ASP A 89 3.87 9.98 -0.57
C ASP A 89 2.55 9.63 0.11
N LEU A 90 1.93 8.48 -0.21
CA LEU A 90 0.75 7.94 0.46
C LEU A 90 1.07 7.14 1.73
N ILE A 91 2.34 6.87 2.03
CA ILE A 91 2.74 6.14 3.26
C ILE A 91 2.15 6.81 4.53
N PRO A 92 2.26 8.14 4.75
CA PRO A 92 1.67 8.78 5.90
C PRO A 92 0.16 8.58 6.00
N LEU A 93 -0.55 8.63 4.88
CA LEU A 93 -2.01 8.42 4.85
C LEU A 93 -2.37 6.99 5.30
N LEU A 94 -1.64 5.98 4.81
CA LEU A 94 -1.90 4.59 5.21
C LEU A 94 -1.62 4.35 6.69
N LEU A 95 -0.62 5.01 7.27
CA LEU A 95 -0.35 4.94 8.70
C LEU A 95 -1.50 5.54 9.52
N GLU A 96 -2.09 6.66 9.07
CA GLU A 96 -3.25 7.25 9.73
C GLU A 96 -4.49 6.36 9.61
N LEU A 97 -4.75 5.80 8.43
CA LEU A 97 -5.88 4.87 8.25
C LEU A 97 -5.73 3.62 9.13
N ALA A 98 -4.51 3.07 9.24
CA ALA A 98 -4.24 1.92 10.09
C ALA A 98 -4.44 2.25 11.58
N ASP A 99 -3.99 3.42 12.03
CA ASP A 99 -4.19 3.85 13.42
C ASP A 99 -5.67 4.08 13.74
N TRP A 100 -6.37 4.78 12.86
CA TRP A 100 -7.81 5.01 13.02
C TRP A 100 -8.60 3.69 13.06
N GLY A 101 -8.30 2.77 12.12
CA GLY A 101 -8.93 1.45 12.07
C GLY A 101 -8.63 0.64 13.34
N ALA A 102 -7.38 0.63 13.80
CA ALA A 102 -7.00 -0.08 15.02
C ALA A 102 -7.68 0.44 16.29
N GLN A 103 -8.06 1.72 16.32
CA GLN A 103 -8.78 2.32 17.46
C GLN A 103 -10.27 2.00 17.48
N HIS A 104 -10.88 1.82 16.30
CA HIS A 104 -12.34 1.75 16.16
C HIS A 104 -12.87 0.36 15.81
N ASP A 105 -12.00 -0.55 15.37
CA ASP A 105 -12.34 -1.95 15.14
C ASP A 105 -11.84 -2.82 16.31
N ALA A 106 -12.79 -3.36 17.09
CA ALA A 106 -12.46 -4.21 18.24
C ALA A 106 -11.82 -5.55 17.84
N GLU A 107 -12.00 -5.98 16.59
CA GLU A 107 -11.42 -7.21 16.02
C GLU A 107 -10.23 -6.95 15.12
N THR A 108 -9.60 -5.78 15.25
CA THR A 108 -8.48 -5.37 14.41
C THR A 108 -7.32 -6.37 14.43
N ASP A 109 -6.80 -6.72 13.26
CA ASP A 109 -5.57 -7.50 13.11
C ASP A 109 -4.28 -6.64 13.23
N ALA A 110 -4.42 -5.34 13.50
CA ALA A 110 -3.27 -4.45 13.60
C ALA A 110 -2.36 -4.84 14.77
N PRO A 111 -1.07 -5.17 14.51
CA PRO A 111 -0.15 -5.50 15.60
C PRO A 111 0.08 -4.27 16.51
N GLN A 112 -0.29 -4.37 17.78
CA GLN A 112 -0.23 -3.23 18.71
C GLN A 112 1.19 -2.71 18.92
N ASN A 113 2.19 -3.60 18.91
CA ASN A 113 3.60 -3.21 19.02
C ASN A 113 4.06 -2.42 17.77
N TRP A 114 3.54 -2.73 16.59
CA TRP A 114 3.78 -1.95 15.38
C TRP A 114 3.13 -0.57 15.47
N ILE A 115 1.85 -0.49 15.81
CA ILE A 115 1.14 0.78 15.99
C ILE A 115 1.87 1.67 17.01
N SER A 116 2.29 1.10 18.15
CA SER A 116 3.05 1.82 19.16
C SER A 116 4.41 2.31 18.66
N ALA A 117 5.14 1.50 17.91
CA ALA A 117 6.42 1.89 17.33
C ALA A 117 6.27 3.06 16.33
N VAL A 118 5.23 3.02 15.49
CA VAL A 118 4.92 4.13 14.56
C VAL A 118 4.63 5.41 15.33
N LYS A 119 3.84 5.34 16.39
CA LYS A 119 3.50 6.52 17.22
C LYS A 119 4.69 7.10 17.98
N ALA A 120 5.64 6.27 18.39
CA ALA A 120 6.80 6.69 19.14
C ALA A 120 7.76 7.60 18.36
N ASP A 121 7.95 7.33 17.06
CA ASP A 121 8.74 8.17 16.15
C ASP A 121 8.22 8.05 14.71
N ARG A 122 7.14 8.76 14.46
CA ARG A 122 6.42 8.71 13.19
C ARG A 122 7.26 9.14 12.00
N GLU A 123 8.04 10.22 12.15
CA GLU A 123 8.83 10.74 11.03
C GLU A 123 9.96 9.80 10.62
N SER A 124 10.68 9.24 11.57
CA SER A 124 11.71 8.25 11.29
C SER A 124 11.12 6.98 10.71
N MET A 125 9.92 6.59 11.17
CA MET A 125 9.22 5.44 10.64
C MET A 125 8.80 5.64 9.18
N ILE A 126 8.24 6.80 8.84
CA ILE A 126 7.87 7.13 7.46
C ILE A 126 9.10 7.07 6.54
N ARG A 127 10.24 7.64 6.95
CA ARG A 127 11.49 7.58 6.18
C ARG A 127 11.96 6.12 6.00
N LEU A 128 11.98 5.34 7.07
CA LEU A 128 12.41 3.94 7.04
C LEU A 128 11.52 3.08 6.13
N ILE A 129 10.20 3.28 6.20
CA ILE A 129 9.25 2.58 5.31
C ILE A 129 9.51 2.97 3.86
N ARG A 130 9.63 4.27 3.58
CA ARG A 130 9.88 4.78 2.23
C ARG A 130 11.15 4.17 1.63
N ASP A 131 12.27 4.24 2.35
CA ASP A 131 13.56 3.70 1.90
C ASP A 131 13.48 2.19 1.67
N THR A 132 12.80 1.47 2.56
CA THR A 132 12.64 0.03 2.47
C THR A 132 11.81 -0.37 1.26
N VAL A 133 10.66 0.27 1.04
CA VAL A 133 9.75 -0.01 -0.08
C VAL A 133 10.39 0.40 -1.41
N GLN A 134 11.05 1.54 -1.45
CA GLN A 134 11.78 2.00 -2.65
C GLN A 134 12.92 1.04 -3.02
N GLY A 135 13.55 0.41 -2.05
CA GLY A 135 14.53 -0.65 -2.25
C GLY A 135 13.96 -2.03 -2.56
N GLY A 136 12.65 -2.16 -2.75
CA GLY A 136 11.97 -3.43 -3.08
C GLY A 136 11.59 -4.29 -1.86
N GLY A 137 11.75 -3.77 -0.64
CA GLY A 137 11.30 -4.43 0.59
C GLY A 137 9.87 -4.04 0.97
N SER A 138 9.44 -4.44 2.17
CA SER A 138 8.11 -4.17 2.70
C SER A 138 8.14 -3.96 4.20
N VAL A 139 6.99 -3.63 4.79
CA VAL A 139 6.90 -3.45 6.25
C VAL A 139 7.00 -4.79 6.97
N PHE A 140 6.22 -5.78 6.60
CA PHE A 140 6.05 -7.03 7.35
C PHE A 140 6.70 -8.26 6.73
N SER A 141 6.99 -8.25 5.44
CA SER A 141 7.43 -9.43 4.70
C SER A 141 8.88 -9.34 4.27
N GLY A 142 9.58 -10.49 4.35
CA GLY A 142 10.95 -10.65 3.91
C GLY A 142 12.00 -10.32 4.96
N PRO A 143 13.25 -10.76 4.72
CA PRO A 143 14.36 -10.65 5.68
C PRO A 143 14.80 -9.20 5.92
N ASN A 144 14.57 -8.31 4.95
CA ASN A 144 14.92 -6.89 5.01
C ASN A 144 13.71 -6.00 5.29
N SER A 145 12.61 -6.58 5.83
CA SER A 145 11.41 -5.82 6.20
C SER A 145 11.69 -4.80 7.30
N VAL A 146 10.83 -3.79 7.39
CA VAL A 146 10.93 -2.76 8.44
C VAL A 146 10.90 -3.39 9.83
N VAL A 147 9.97 -4.33 10.06
CA VAL A 147 9.86 -5.02 11.36
C VAL A 147 11.12 -5.83 11.68
N SER A 148 11.74 -6.47 10.68
CA SER A 148 13.01 -7.19 10.86
C SER A 148 14.15 -6.23 11.25
N LYS A 149 14.26 -5.09 10.59
CA LYS A 149 15.27 -4.05 10.88
C LYS A 149 15.12 -3.47 12.28
N LEU A 150 13.90 -3.38 12.80
CA LEU A 150 13.59 -2.84 14.12
C LEU A 150 13.56 -3.90 15.22
N GLY A 151 13.73 -5.18 14.90
CA GLY A 151 13.61 -6.27 15.85
C GLY A 151 12.18 -6.44 16.41
N ILE A 152 11.17 -5.99 15.68
CA ILE A 152 9.75 -6.11 16.06
C ILE A 152 9.25 -7.50 15.67
N THR A 153 8.81 -8.28 16.64
CA THR A 153 8.18 -9.58 16.39
C THR A 153 6.69 -9.40 16.21
N ILE A 154 6.18 -9.74 15.03
CA ILE A 154 4.75 -9.77 14.74
C ILE A 154 4.22 -11.18 15.02
N LYS A 155 3.28 -11.31 15.96
CA LYS A 155 2.55 -12.57 16.15
C LYS A 155 1.58 -12.73 14.98
N ARG A 156 1.84 -13.70 14.12
CA ARG A 156 0.97 -14.08 13.01
C ARG A 156 -0.17 -14.93 13.55
N GLU A 157 -1.21 -14.32 14.08
CA GLU A 157 -2.42 -15.07 14.40
C GLU A 157 -3.44 -15.07 13.25
N ARG A 158 -3.35 -14.09 12.33
CA ARG A 158 -4.15 -14.00 11.07
C ARG A 158 -3.50 -12.98 10.12
N LEU A 159 -2.55 -13.37 9.33
CA LEU A 159 -2.09 -12.61 8.16
C LEU A 159 -2.14 -13.52 6.94
#